data_58ecdeb7665e69b8b36be076b8f206e1
#
_entry.id   58ecdeb7665e69b8b36be076b8f206e1
#
_cell.length_a   1.000
_cell.length_b   1.000
_cell.length_c   1.000
_cell.angle_alpha   90.00
_cell.angle_beta   90.00
_cell.angle_gamma   90.00
#
_symmetry.space_group_name_H-M   'P 1'
#
loop_
_entity.id
_entity.type
_entity.pdbx_description
1 polymer ?
#
loop_
_entity_poly.entity_id
_entity_poly.type
_entity_poly.pdbx_seq_one_letter_code
_entity_poly.pdbx_strand_id
1 'polypeptide(L)'
;MLNNFSKLISNYKYLEYHILSVIKAQFFVQIVGGAFFLILNIFLAKNGFSDSEIAHFISFRFLAVMLLAFPLGFFIKGKILKPFLIIGCIGVPIVAIAVVISIQNNLIDILPFLFVFWGILYTFFQVSILPYIMRNTKEENQSHAIALSFATNSFGMIFSGLLIFLFDNLTSIDNGQVLIIISCIGFVGLRFLYSLNTDNPVKNKVKSKKLFSSSLDWVLIMKATIPTLIIAIGAGLTIPFINLFFFHNFLIDASEFALIGSCTSLLVAFSSLFVPKVKSRFGYKKGITVSQSIAVFALIVLATTEFFTDYWFALPIALFCYLLRAPLMNLAAPMTSQLTMNYVGKNNQEMLSAIMAAIWSGSWYFSSQIFRYLIDLGYQYSYIFYLTAALYSFGVFSYYLLILSYERKNLE
;
A
#
# COMPACT_ATOMS: atom_id res chain seq x y z
N MET A 1 -17.29 15.70 21.08
CA MET A 1 -16.77 14.96 19.92
C MET A 1 -17.42 15.40 18.59
N LEU A 2 -18.73 15.53 18.49
CA LEU A 2 -19.44 15.95 17.28
C LEU A 2 -19.01 17.33 16.74
N ASN A 3 -18.76 18.32 17.59
CA ASN A 3 -18.28 19.66 17.18
C ASN A 3 -16.86 19.64 16.57
N ASN A 4 -16.00 18.72 16.98
CA ASN A 4 -14.66 18.58 16.38
C ASN A 4 -14.73 17.87 15.01
N PHE A 5 -15.70 16.98 14.83
CA PHE A 5 -15.90 16.26 13.56
C PHE A 5 -16.48 17.20 12.48
N SER A 6 -17.42 18.05 12.86
CA SER A 6 -17.98 19.07 11.95
C SER A 6 -16.93 20.10 11.52
N LYS A 7 -16.03 20.48 12.44
CA LYS A 7 -14.91 21.40 12.16
C LYS A 7 -13.84 20.76 11.26
N LEU A 8 -13.60 19.45 11.41
CA LEU A 8 -12.74 18.68 10.51
C LEU A 8 -13.32 18.64 9.09
N ILE A 9 -14.61 18.34 8.94
CA ILE A 9 -15.27 18.29 7.62
C ILE A 9 -15.32 19.67 6.97
N SER A 10 -15.49 20.75 7.75
CA SER A 10 -15.51 22.10 7.21
C SER A 10 -14.21 22.51 6.55
N ASN A 11 -13.06 22.05 7.05
CA ASN A 11 -11.75 22.35 6.47
C ASN A 11 -11.58 21.77 5.06
N TYR A 12 -12.24 20.65 4.75
CA TYR A 12 -12.21 20.04 3.42
C TYR A 12 -13.12 20.74 2.39
N LYS A 13 -14.11 21.54 2.83
CA LYS A 13 -14.97 22.34 1.93
C LYS A 13 -14.23 23.49 1.26
N TYR A 14 -13.10 23.91 1.81
CA TYR A 14 -12.29 25.02 1.28
C TYR A 14 -11.20 24.56 0.32
N LEU A 15 -11.11 23.25 0.02
CA LEU A 15 -10.18 22.76 -0.99
C LEU A 15 -10.61 23.20 -2.38
N GLU A 16 -9.64 23.58 -3.18
CA GLU A 16 -9.84 24.02 -4.56
C GLU A 16 -10.52 22.91 -5.38
N TYR A 17 -11.46 23.29 -6.24
CA TYR A 17 -12.27 22.34 -7.04
C TYR A 17 -11.41 21.36 -7.86
N HIS A 18 -10.31 21.82 -8.47
CA HIS A 18 -9.42 20.99 -9.26
C HIS A 18 -8.66 19.96 -8.40
N ILE A 19 -8.35 20.28 -7.15
CA ILE A 19 -7.71 19.35 -6.20
C ILE A 19 -8.71 18.25 -5.80
N LEU A 20 -9.93 18.63 -5.45
CA LEU A 20 -10.99 17.66 -5.16
C LEU A 20 -11.29 16.77 -6.37
N SER A 21 -11.19 17.29 -7.58
CA SER A 21 -11.39 16.51 -8.82
C SER A 21 -10.30 15.45 -8.99
N VAL A 22 -9.02 15.78 -8.76
CA VAL A 22 -7.92 14.79 -8.80
C VAL A 22 -8.10 13.72 -7.71
N ILE A 23 -8.45 14.13 -6.48
CA ILE A 23 -8.67 13.21 -5.37
C ILE A 23 -9.88 12.29 -5.64
N LYS A 24 -10.96 12.79 -6.25
CA LYS A 24 -12.07 11.95 -6.70
C LYS A 24 -11.64 10.95 -7.79
N ALA A 25 -10.84 11.38 -8.76
CA ALA A 25 -10.29 10.46 -9.77
C ALA A 25 -9.41 9.39 -9.11
N GLN A 26 -8.57 9.79 -8.16
CA GLN A 26 -7.76 8.85 -7.38
C GLN A 26 -8.61 7.82 -6.66
N PHE A 27 -9.72 8.22 -6.04
CA PHE A 27 -10.64 7.32 -5.36
C PHE A 27 -11.14 6.20 -6.29
N PHE A 28 -11.55 6.54 -7.52
CA PHE A 28 -12.02 5.54 -8.49
C PHE A 28 -10.92 4.59 -8.95
N VAL A 29 -9.70 5.08 -9.14
CA VAL A 29 -8.54 4.21 -9.45
C VAL A 29 -8.20 3.31 -8.26
N GLN A 30 -8.32 3.80 -7.02
CA GLN A 30 -8.08 3.02 -5.81
C GLN A 30 -9.17 1.97 -5.56
N ILE A 31 -10.41 2.19 -6.01
CA ILE A 31 -11.45 1.14 -5.99
C ILE A 31 -10.99 -0.04 -6.86
N VAL A 32 -10.50 0.19 -8.08
CA VAL A 32 -9.96 -0.88 -8.93
C VAL A 32 -8.78 -1.57 -8.26
N GLY A 33 -7.80 -0.80 -7.80
CA GLY A 33 -6.61 -1.34 -7.11
C GLY A 33 -6.97 -2.15 -5.86
N GLY A 34 -7.94 -1.68 -5.08
CA GLY A 34 -8.43 -2.35 -3.88
C GLY A 34 -9.13 -3.68 -4.18
N ALA A 35 -10.00 -3.72 -5.18
CA ALA A 35 -10.70 -4.95 -5.58
C ALA A 35 -9.70 -6.05 -5.97
N PHE A 36 -8.74 -5.71 -6.82
CA PHE A 36 -7.72 -6.67 -7.25
C PHE A 36 -6.79 -7.08 -6.09
N PHE A 37 -6.47 -6.16 -5.19
CA PHE A 37 -5.68 -6.52 -4.02
C PHE A 37 -6.41 -7.52 -3.10
N LEU A 38 -7.72 -7.37 -2.96
CA LEU A 38 -8.53 -8.22 -2.07
C LEU A 38 -8.73 -9.62 -2.66
N ILE A 39 -9.14 -9.73 -3.93
CA ILE A 39 -9.66 -11.00 -4.45
C ILE A 39 -8.93 -11.57 -5.68
N LEU A 40 -7.96 -10.86 -6.28
CA LEU A 40 -7.27 -11.35 -7.49
C LEU A 40 -6.60 -12.71 -7.27
N ASN A 41 -5.91 -12.90 -6.13
CA ASN A 41 -5.22 -14.16 -5.86
C ASN A 41 -6.21 -15.32 -5.73
N ILE A 42 -7.33 -15.10 -5.02
CA ILE A 42 -8.38 -16.11 -4.87
C ILE A 42 -9.01 -16.41 -6.24
N PHE A 43 -9.22 -15.38 -7.08
CA PHE A 43 -9.72 -15.56 -8.43
C PHE A 43 -8.74 -16.38 -9.29
N LEU A 44 -7.44 -16.13 -9.23
CA LEU A 44 -6.42 -16.93 -9.90
C LEU A 44 -6.42 -18.37 -9.37
N ALA A 45 -6.43 -18.60 -8.07
CA ALA A 45 -6.47 -19.92 -7.46
C ALA A 45 -7.72 -20.72 -7.89
N LYS A 46 -8.89 -20.08 -7.93
CA LYS A 46 -10.13 -20.70 -8.44
C LYS A 46 -10.06 -21.05 -9.93
N ASN A 47 -9.23 -20.36 -10.72
CA ASN A 47 -8.99 -20.69 -12.13
C ASN A 47 -7.82 -21.67 -12.34
N GLY A 48 -7.37 -22.35 -11.27
CA GLY A 48 -6.41 -23.46 -11.35
C GLY A 48 -4.94 -23.05 -11.27
N PHE A 49 -4.62 -21.79 -11.01
CA PHE A 49 -3.23 -21.37 -10.81
C PHE A 49 -2.74 -21.73 -9.43
N SER A 50 -1.53 -22.28 -9.37
CA SER A 50 -0.84 -22.54 -8.10
C SER A 50 -0.42 -21.23 -7.43
N ASP A 51 -0.25 -21.28 -6.09
CA ASP A 51 0.21 -20.12 -5.31
C ASP A 51 1.57 -19.59 -5.77
N SER A 52 2.41 -20.49 -6.27
CA SER A 52 3.71 -20.17 -6.88
C SER A 52 3.54 -19.33 -8.15
N GLU A 53 2.65 -19.74 -9.06
CA GLU A 53 2.36 -18.99 -10.29
C GLU A 53 1.73 -17.63 -9.97
N ILE A 54 0.81 -17.58 -9.01
CA ILE A 54 0.19 -16.34 -8.52
C ILE A 54 1.26 -15.37 -8.03
N ALA A 55 2.18 -15.84 -7.19
CA ALA A 55 3.28 -15.02 -6.68
C ALA A 55 4.20 -14.53 -7.81
N HIS A 56 4.46 -15.39 -8.81
CA HIS A 56 5.24 -15.03 -9.98
C HIS A 56 4.59 -13.89 -10.77
N PHE A 57 3.31 -13.99 -11.13
CA PHE A 57 2.62 -12.96 -11.90
C PHE A 57 2.55 -11.63 -11.14
N ILE A 58 2.18 -11.64 -9.86
CA ILE A 58 2.08 -10.42 -9.05
C ILE A 58 3.44 -9.73 -8.91
N SER A 59 4.53 -10.49 -8.86
CA SER A 59 5.89 -9.93 -8.75
C SER A 59 6.23 -8.99 -9.91
N PHE A 60 5.76 -9.26 -11.13
CA PHE A 60 6.01 -8.39 -12.29
C PHE A 60 5.41 -6.99 -12.14
N ARG A 61 4.26 -6.87 -11.46
CA ARG A 61 3.69 -5.56 -11.13
C ARG A 61 4.63 -4.76 -10.23
N PHE A 62 5.18 -5.40 -9.20
CA PHE A 62 6.12 -4.75 -8.28
C PHE A 62 7.45 -4.43 -8.95
N LEU A 63 7.94 -5.31 -9.84
CA LEU A 63 9.13 -5.06 -10.66
C LEU A 63 8.97 -3.78 -11.48
N ALA A 64 7.85 -3.63 -12.17
CA ALA A 64 7.58 -2.46 -12.99
C ALA A 64 7.55 -1.17 -12.14
N VAL A 65 6.92 -1.19 -10.98
CA VAL A 65 6.90 -0.06 -10.03
C VAL A 65 8.32 0.27 -9.56
N MET A 66 9.10 -0.74 -9.16
CA MET A 66 10.48 -0.58 -8.68
C MET A 66 11.36 0.09 -9.75
N LEU A 67 11.29 -0.37 -10.99
CA LEU A 67 12.13 0.14 -12.08
C LEU A 67 11.70 1.52 -12.56
N LEU A 68 10.39 1.81 -12.54
CA LEU A 68 9.85 3.02 -13.16
C LEU A 68 9.66 4.20 -12.20
N ALA A 69 9.34 3.95 -10.93
CA ALA A 69 8.93 5.02 -10.01
C ALA A 69 9.99 6.13 -9.88
N PHE A 70 11.26 5.75 -9.74
CA PHE A 70 12.35 6.69 -9.61
C PHE A 70 12.66 7.46 -10.93
N PRO A 71 12.89 6.81 -12.09
CA PRO A 71 13.08 7.50 -13.37
C PRO A 71 11.88 8.39 -13.74
N LEU A 72 10.65 7.92 -13.49
CA LEU A 72 9.45 8.70 -13.78
C LEU A 72 9.38 9.97 -12.93
N GLY A 73 9.74 9.89 -11.65
CA GLY A 73 9.79 11.05 -10.77
C GLY A 73 10.68 12.17 -11.31
N PHE A 74 11.82 11.82 -11.90
CA PHE A 74 12.68 12.79 -12.61
C PHE A 74 12.06 13.28 -13.90
N PHE A 75 11.48 12.38 -14.68
CA PHE A 75 10.92 12.69 -15.99
C PHE A 75 9.75 13.67 -15.90
N ILE A 76 8.90 13.58 -14.88
CA ILE A 76 7.73 14.44 -14.69
C ILE A 76 8.08 15.82 -14.07
N LYS A 77 9.34 15.99 -13.60
CA LYS A 77 9.77 17.23 -12.97
C LYS A 77 9.62 18.42 -13.94
N GLY A 78 8.85 19.43 -13.52
CA GLY A 78 8.56 20.62 -14.33
C GLY A 78 7.60 20.42 -15.52
N LYS A 79 7.12 19.19 -15.77
CA LYS A 79 6.15 18.90 -16.84
C LYS A 79 4.71 19.08 -16.37
N ILE A 80 3.80 19.19 -17.34
CA ILE A 80 2.35 19.13 -17.12
C ILE A 80 1.99 17.72 -16.65
N LEU A 81 1.30 17.59 -15.53
CA LEU A 81 1.01 16.30 -14.89
C LEU A 81 -0.31 15.68 -15.35
N LYS A 82 -1.25 16.49 -15.84
CA LYS A 82 -2.56 16.02 -16.30
C LYS A 82 -2.50 14.84 -17.29
N PRO A 83 -1.64 14.80 -18.32
CA PRO A 83 -1.54 13.66 -19.23
C PRO A 83 -1.18 12.35 -18.53
N PHE A 84 -0.25 12.39 -17.55
CA PHE A 84 0.16 11.20 -16.80
C PHE A 84 -0.97 10.65 -15.92
N LEU A 85 -1.75 11.56 -15.29
CA LEU A 85 -2.94 11.20 -14.54
C LEU A 85 -4.00 10.55 -15.45
N ILE A 86 -4.22 11.09 -16.65
CA ILE A 86 -5.18 10.55 -17.62
C ILE A 86 -4.72 9.17 -18.11
N ILE A 87 -3.46 9.02 -18.50
CA ILE A 87 -2.91 7.74 -18.96
C ILE A 87 -3.08 6.65 -17.89
N GLY A 88 -2.76 6.96 -16.63
CA GLY A 88 -2.95 5.99 -15.54
C GLY A 88 -4.41 5.69 -15.25
N CYS A 89 -5.28 6.71 -15.26
CA CYS A 89 -6.71 6.55 -14.99
C CYS A 89 -7.44 5.74 -16.07
N ILE A 90 -7.01 5.81 -17.33
CA ILE A 90 -7.52 4.98 -18.44
C ILE A 90 -6.86 3.60 -18.40
N GLY A 91 -5.55 3.57 -18.28
CA GLY A 91 -4.75 2.38 -18.48
C GLY A 91 -4.96 1.35 -17.39
N VAL A 92 -5.08 1.76 -16.12
CA VAL A 92 -5.29 0.83 -15.01
C VAL A 92 -6.56 -0.01 -15.19
N PRO A 93 -7.76 0.58 -15.44
CA PRO A 93 -8.96 -0.21 -15.72
C PRO A 93 -8.85 -1.10 -16.95
N ILE A 94 -8.26 -0.61 -18.06
CA ILE A 94 -8.12 -1.39 -19.28
C ILE A 94 -7.28 -2.64 -19.04
N VAL A 95 -6.11 -2.48 -18.40
CA VAL A 95 -5.23 -3.62 -18.11
C VAL A 95 -5.85 -4.55 -17.08
N ALA A 96 -6.56 -4.00 -16.08
CA ALA A 96 -7.31 -4.79 -15.11
C ALA A 96 -8.32 -5.72 -15.80
N ILE A 97 -9.12 -5.20 -16.74
CA ILE A 97 -10.07 -5.98 -17.55
C ILE A 97 -9.31 -7.01 -18.40
N ALA A 98 -8.21 -6.61 -19.05
CA ALA A 98 -7.41 -7.51 -19.88
C ALA A 98 -6.83 -8.68 -19.06
N VAL A 99 -6.38 -8.44 -17.82
CA VAL A 99 -5.92 -9.50 -16.91
C VAL A 99 -7.03 -10.51 -16.64
N VAL A 100 -8.25 -10.05 -16.28
CA VAL A 100 -9.38 -10.97 -16.02
C VAL A 100 -9.74 -11.79 -17.24
N ILE A 101 -9.87 -11.15 -18.41
CA ILE A 101 -10.19 -11.82 -19.67
C ILE A 101 -9.10 -12.85 -20.01
N SER A 102 -7.82 -12.54 -19.82
CA SER A 102 -6.72 -13.45 -20.11
C SER A 102 -6.73 -14.68 -19.19
N ILE A 103 -7.07 -14.50 -17.90
CA ILE A 103 -7.23 -15.59 -16.94
C ILE A 103 -8.38 -16.52 -17.37
N GLN A 104 -9.55 -15.97 -17.67
CA GLN A 104 -10.73 -16.74 -18.09
C GLN A 104 -10.53 -17.51 -19.41
N ASN A 105 -9.66 -17.00 -20.30
CA ASN A 105 -9.35 -17.63 -21.57
C ASN A 105 -8.06 -18.46 -21.57
N ASN A 106 -7.45 -18.69 -20.40
CA ASN A 106 -6.19 -19.44 -20.24
C ASN A 106 -5.02 -18.89 -21.08
N LEU A 107 -4.97 -17.56 -21.29
CA LEU A 107 -3.88 -16.89 -22.00
C LEU A 107 -2.73 -16.59 -21.03
N ILE A 108 -2.06 -17.66 -20.57
CA ILE A 108 -1.07 -17.59 -19.46
C ILE A 108 0.16 -16.78 -19.86
N ASP A 109 0.65 -16.93 -21.09
CA ASP A 109 1.89 -16.30 -21.56
C ASP A 109 1.82 -14.77 -21.61
N ILE A 110 0.61 -14.21 -21.68
CA ILE A 110 0.41 -12.75 -21.73
C ILE A 110 0.37 -12.15 -20.33
N LEU A 111 0.03 -12.91 -19.28
CA LEU A 111 -0.17 -12.41 -17.93
C LEU A 111 1.05 -11.63 -17.38
N PRO A 112 2.31 -12.11 -17.48
CA PRO A 112 3.47 -11.38 -17.02
C PRO A 112 3.55 -9.97 -17.63
N PHE A 113 3.30 -9.85 -18.93
CA PHE A 113 3.31 -8.55 -19.61
C PHE A 113 2.19 -7.63 -19.13
N LEU A 114 0.98 -8.16 -18.92
CA LEU A 114 -0.14 -7.39 -18.40
C LEU A 114 0.15 -6.87 -16.98
N PHE A 115 0.76 -7.68 -16.13
CA PHE A 115 1.16 -7.24 -14.79
C PHE A 115 2.26 -6.17 -14.82
N VAL A 116 3.22 -6.26 -15.76
CA VAL A 116 4.21 -5.19 -16.00
C VAL A 116 3.49 -3.91 -16.45
N PHE A 117 2.61 -3.99 -17.44
CA PHE A 117 1.85 -2.82 -17.92
C PHE A 117 0.98 -2.22 -16.81
N TRP A 118 0.37 -3.05 -15.97
CA TRP A 118 -0.35 -2.57 -14.79
C TRP A 118 0.55 -1.75 -13.89
N GLY A 119 1.72 -2.30 -13.52
CA GLY A 119 2.69 -1.59 -12.69
C GLY A 119 3.11 -0.26 -13.29
N ILE A 120 3.37 -0.21 -14.61
CA ILE A 120 3.72 1.02 -15.35
C ILE A 120 2.60 2.06 -15.25
N LEU A 121 1.38 1.69 -15.64
CA LEU A 121 0.24 2.61 -15.71
C LEU A 121 -0.18 3.10 -14.31
N TYR A 122 -0.14 2.21 -13.32
CA TYR A 122 -0.38 2.58 -11.94
C TYR A 122 0.68 3.57 -11.42
N THR A 123 1.95 3.38 -11.79
CA THR A 123 3.05 4.27 -11.41
C THR A 123 2.88 5.66 -12.03
N PHE A 124 2.47 5.76 -13.30
CA PHE A 124 2.14 7.05 -13.93
C PHE A 124 1.14 7.84 -13.10
N PHE A 125 0.10 7.18 -12.63
CA PHE A 125 -0.93 7.82 -11.81
C PHE A 125 -0.40 8.22 -10.44
N GLN A 126 0.16 7.28 -9.69
CA GLN A 126 0.58 7.45 -8.30
C GLN A 126 1.70 8.48 -8.13
N VAL A 127 2.71 8.44 -9.00
CA VAL A 127 3.85 9.38 -8.90
C VAL A 127 3.44 10.81 -9.26
N SER A 128 2.36 10.98 -10.04
CA SER A 128 1.88 12.29 -10.47
C SER A 128 0.95 12.99 -9.49
N ILE A 129 0.25 12.25 -8.62
CA ILE A 129 -0.79 12.81 -7.73
C ILE A 129 -0.22 13.82 -6.74
N LEU A 130 0.77 13.40 -5.96
CA LEU A 130 1.33 14.26 -4.91
C LEU A 130 1.97 15.54 -5.46
N PRO A 131 2.80 15.49 -6.51
CA PRO A 131 3.29 16.71 -7.15
C PRO A 131 2.19 17.61 -7.72
N TYR A 132 1.11 17.02 -8.27
CA TYR A 132 -0.04 17.79 -8.75
C TYR A 132 -0.68 18.57 -7.59
N ILE A 133 -0.99 17.89 -6.49
CA ILE A 133 -1.57 18.50 -5.28
C ILE A 133 -0.65 19.62 -4.78
N MET A 134 0.64 19.34 -4.61
CA MET A 134 1.61 20.31 -4.08
C MET A 134 1.76 21.57 -4.95
N ARG A 135 1.65 21.44 -6.30
CA ARG A 135 1.79 22.56 -7.23
C ARG A 135 0.54 23.43 -7.32
N ASN A 136 -0.62 22.84 -7.07
CA ASN A 136 -1.90 23.47 -7.38
C ASN A 136 -2.76 23.78 -6.13
N THR A 137 -2.23 23.50 -4.93
CA THR A 137 -2.91 23.80 -3.66
C THR A 137 -2.21 24.97 -2.95
N LYS A 138 -2.98 25.89 -2.37
CA LYS A 138 -2.43 26.93 -1.51
C LYS A 138 -1.73 26.30 -0.28
N GLU A 139 -0.66 26.93 0.20
CA GLU A 139 0.16 26.39 1.31
C GLU A 139 -0.68 26.03 2.54
N GLU A 140 -1.69 26.84 2.86
CA GLU A 140 -2.61 26.63 3.99
C GLU A 140 -3.40 25.32 3.88
N ASN A 141 -3.74 24.90 2.65
CA ASN A 141 -4.60 23.74 2.37
C ASN A 141 -3.82 22.48 1.98
N GLN A 142 -2.51 22.56 1.75
CA GLN A 142 -1.70 21.43 1.26
C GLN A 142 -1.77 20.22 2.18
N SER A 143 -1.65 20.41 3.49
CA SER A 143 -1.70 19.29 4.44
C SER A 143 -3.06 18.58 4.44
N HIS A 144 -4.16 19.32 4.28
CA HIS A 144 -5.51 18.75 4.18
C HIS A 144 -5.71 17.98 2.87
N ALA A 145 -5.24 18.54 1.74
CA ALA A 145 -5.32 17.89 0.44
C ALA A 145 -4.52 16.58 0.40
N ILE A 146 -3.29 16.60 0.95
CA ILE A 146 -2.44 15.41 1.07
C ILE A 146 -3.10 14.36 1.96
N ALA A 147 -3.61 14.75 3.13
CA ALA A 147 -4.29 13.82 4.04
C ALA A 147 -5.50 13.16 3.38
N LEU A 148 -6.31 13.93 2.63
CA LEU A 148 -7.46 13.40 1.90
C LEU A 148 -7.03 12.45 0.78
N SER A 149 -5.95 12.76 0.05
CA SER A 149 -5.37 11.88 -0.97
C SER A 149 -4.93 10.55 -0.37
N PHE A 150 -4.26 10.55 0.77
CA PHE A 150 -3.89 9.30 1.46
C PHE A 150 -5.11 8.51 1.96
N ALA A 151 -6.15 9.20 2.42
CA ALA A 151 -7.38 8.56 2.89
C ALA A 151 -8.11 7.82 1.75
N THR A 152 -7.93 8.22 0.48
CA THR A 152 -8.56 7.51 -0.65
C THR A 152 -8.11 6.06 -0.78
N ASN A 153 -6.91 5.68 -0.30
CA ASN A 153 -6.48 4.29 -0.27
C ASN A 153 -7.37 3.44 0.63
N SER A 154 -7.59 3.91 1.87
CA SER A 154 -8.47 3.19 2.81
C SER A 154 -9.92 3.18 2.33
N PHE A 155 -10.43 4.31 1.84
CA PHE A 155 -11.78 4.39 1.29
C PHE A 155 -11.94 3.51 0.04
N GLY A 156 -10.95 3.48 -0.85
CA GLY A 156 -10.94 2.61 -2.02
C GLY A 156 -11.06 1.14 -1.61
N MET A 157 -10.27 0.69 -0.64
CA MET A 157 -10.34 -0.68 -0.11
C MET A 157 -11.69 -1.01 0.51
N ILE A 158 -12.24 -0.10 1.36
CA ILE A 158 -13.54 -0.29 2.00
C ILE A 158 -14.64 -0.43 0.93
N PHE A 159 -14.69 0.50 -0.02
CA PHE A 159 -15.70 0.49 -1.08
C PHE A 159 -15.55 -0.72 -2.00
N SER A 160 -14.33 -1.11 -2.35
CA SER A 160 -14.09 -2.30 -3.17
C SER A 160 -14.63 -3.55 -2.49
N GLY A 161 -14.28 -3.76 -1.22
CA GLY A 161 -14.72 -4.95 -0.52
C GLY A 161 -16.23 -4.99 -0.29
N LEU A 162 -16.86 -3.83 0.00
CA LEU A 162 -18.31 -3.73 0.09
C LEU A 162 -18.99 -4.01 -1.26
N LEU A 163 -18.45 -3.49 -2.37
CA LEU A 163 -19.00 -3.76 -3.71
C LEU A 163 -18.89 -5.24 -4.05
N ILE A 164 -17.72 -5.87 -3.80
CA ILE A 164 -17.52 -7.30 -4.04
C ILE A 164 -18.53 -8.10 -3.25
N PHE A 165 -18.66 -7.84 -1.95
CA PHE A 165 -19.60 -8.53 -1.07
C PHE A 165 -21.06 -8.36 -1.52
N LEU A 166 -21.46 -7.16 -1.92
CA LEU A 166 -22.82 -6.88 -2.41
C LEU A 166 -23.11 -7.60 -3.73
N PHE A 167 -22.17 -7.54 -4.70
CA PHE A 167 -22.39 -8.22 -5.99
C PHE A 167 -22.48 -9.72 -5.83
N ASP A 168 -21.64 -10.34 -5.01
CA ASP A 168 -21.67 -11.78 -4.76
C ASP A 168 -22.97 -12.22 -4.09
N ASN A 169 -23.49 -11.47 -3.10
CA ASN A 169 -24.70 -11.84 -2.36
C ASN A 169 -26.02 -11.45 -3.06
N LEU A 170 -26.01 -10.42 -3.92
CA LEU A 170 -27.22 -9.94 -4.58
C LEU A 170 -27.37 -10.44 -6.02
N THR A 171 -26.32 -11.00 -6.61
CA THR A 171 -26.30 -11.42 -8.02
C THR A 171 -25.63 -12.79 -8.12
N SER A 172 -25.87 -13.49 -9.25
CA SER A 172 -25.22 -14.78 -9.55
C SER A 172 -23.98 -14.61 -10.44
N ILE A 173 -23.31 -13.46 -10.41
CA ILE A 173 -22.13 -13.19 -11.22
C ILE A 173 -20.87 -13.74 -10.56
N ASP A 174 -19.91 -14.21 -11.37
CA ASP A 174 -18.66 -14.73 -10.86
C ASP A 174 -17.67 -13.62 -10.45
N ASN A 175 -16.60 -14.00 -9.73
CA ASN A 175 -15.57 -13.07 -9.28
C ASN A 175 -14.88 -12.33 -10.42
N GLY A 176 -14.73 -12.93 -11.60
CA GLY A 176 -14.15 -12.29 -12.79
C GLY A 176 -15.06 -11.19 -13.32
N GLN A 177 -16.37 -11.45 -13.40
CA GLN A 177 -17.35 -10.45 -13.80
C GLN A 177 -17.42 -9.28 -12.82
N VAL A 178 -17.35 -9.57 -11.50
CA VAL A 178 -17.27 -8.53 -10.46
C VAL A 178 -16.04 -7.64 -10.65
N LEU A 179 -14.86 -8.24 -10.91
CA LEU A 179 -13.63 -7.50 -11.16
C LEU A 179 -13.73 -6.64 -12.43
N ILE A 180 -14.39 -7.12 -13.50
CA ILE A 180 -14.63 -6.34 -14.73
C ILE A 180 -15.54 -5.15 -14.43
N ILE A 181 -16.67 -5.36 -13.75
CA ILE A 181 -17.61 -4.28 -13.39
C ILE A 181 -16.92 -3.21 -12.55
N ILE A 182 -16.15 -3.60 -11.54
CA ILE A 182 -15.41 -2.66 -10.70
C ILE A 182 -14.34 -1.92 -11.53
N SER A 183 -13.69 -2.60 -12.48
CA SER A 183 -12.75 -1.95 -13.40
C SER A 183 -13.45 -0.92 -14.28
N CYS A 184 -14.66 -1.20 -14.77
CA CYS A 184 -15.47 -0.23 -15.50
C CYS A 184 -15.84 0.99 -14.65
N ILE A 185 -16.13 0.80 -13.36
CA ILE A 185 -16.36 1.91 -12.42
C ILE A 185 -15.11 2.82 -12.33
N GLY A 186 -13.91 2.26 -12.48
CA GLY A 186 -12.66 3.03 -12.51
C GLY A 186 -12.64 4.15 -13.57
N PHE A 187 -13.29 3.95 -14.73
CA PHE A 187 -13.37 4.98 -15.77
C PHE A 187 -14.15 6.23 -15.36
N VAL A 188 -14.99 6.16 -14.33
CA VAL A 188 -15.69 7.35 -13.79
C VAL A 188 -14.69 8.41 -13.33
N GLY A 189 -13.50 8.00 -12.90
CA GLY A 189 -12.41 8.90 -12.54
C GLY A 189 -12.02 9.87 -13.67
N LEU A 190 -12.14 9.46 -14.92
CA LEU A 190 -11.82 10.29 -16.10
C LEU A 190 -12.67 11.56 -16.18
N ARG A 191 -13.97 11.47 -15.83
CA ARG A 191 -14.86 12.63 -15.84
C ARG A 191 -14.29 13.79 -15.01
N PHE A 192 -13.67 13.45 -13.88
CA PHE A 192 -13.08 14.45 -12.99
C PHE A 192 -11.75 14.99 -13.52
N LEU A 193 -10.96 14.18 -14.24
CA LEU A 193 -9.70 14.63 -14.84
C LEU A 193 -9.90 15.49 -16.07
N TYR A 194 -10.93 15.23 -16.88
CA TYR A 194 -11.22 16.09 -18.03
C TYR A 194 -11.61 17.50 -17.64
N SER A 195 -12.28 17.68 -16.50
CA SER A 195 -12.68 19.01 -16.00
C SER A 195 -11.51 19.84 -15.45
N LEU A 196 -10.30 19.27 -15.36
CA LEU A 196 -9.13 19.99 -14.88
C LEU A 196 -8.64 20.99 -15.93
N ASN A 197 -8.37 22.20 -15.48
CA ASN A 197 -7.55 23.12 -16.27
C ASN A 197 -6.12 22.56 -16.39
N THR A 198 -5.45 22.85 -17.51
CA THR A 198 -4.08 22.41 -17.71
C THR A 198 -3.17 23.05 -16.66
N ASP A 199 -2.37 22.23 -15.96
CA ASP A 199 -1.30 22.74 -15.10
C ASP A 199 -0.38 23.67 -15.90
N ASN A 200 -0.05 24.79 -15.34
CA ASN A 200 1.05 25.57 -15.87
C ASN A 200 2.37 24.85 -15.54
N PRO A 201 3.24 24.58 -16.54
CA PRO A 201 4.55 24.04 -16.26
C PRO A 201 5.28 24.99 -15.32
N VAL A 202 5.83 24.48 -14.24
CA VAL A 202 6.55 25.31 -13.26
C VAL A 202 7.77 25.92 -13.94
N LYS A 203 7.71 27.20 -14.28
CA LYS A 203 8.82 27.98 -14.86
C LYS A 203 9.99 28.18 -13.88
N ASN A 204 9.90 27.70 -12.67
CA ASN A 204 10.95 27.83 -11.71
C ASN A 204 12.18 27.00 -12.16
N LYS A 205 13.22 27.71 -12.57
CA LYS A 205 14.60 27.23 -12.59
C LYS A 205 14.99 26.85 -11.14
N VAL A 206 14.41 25.80 -10.60
CA VAL A 206 15.00 25.16 -9.42
C VAL A 206 16.36 24.67 -9.93
N LYS A 207 17.42 25.41 -9.60
CA LYS A 207 18.80 24.93 -9.75
C LYS A 207 18.79 23.52 -9.20
N SER A 208 18.96 22.54 -10.06
CA SER A 208 19.06 21.14 -9.66
C SER A 208 20.24 21.07 -8.69
N LYS A 209 19.98 21.14 -7.38
CA LYS A 209 20.96 20.67 -6.43
C LYS A 209 21.27 19.25 -6.89
N LYS A 210 22.52 18.97 -7.24
CA LYS A 210 22.97 17.64 -7.66
C LYS A 210 22.45 16.65 -6.61
N LEU A 211 21.62 15.70 -7.00
CA LEU A 211 21.06 14.68 -6.12
C LEU A 211 22.17 13.88 -5.42
N PHE A 212 23.35 13.86 -5.99
CA PHE A 212 24.58 13.28 -5.46
C PHE A 212 25.55 14.41 -5.09
N SER A 213 25.16 15.29 -4.16
CA SER A 213 26.11 16.26 -3.61
C SER A 213 27.06 15.51 -2.66
N SER A 214 28.32 15.93 -2.67
CA SER A 214 29.39 15.41 -1.78
C SER A 214 29.11 15.61 -0.28
N SER A 215 27.97 16.14 0.08
CA SER A 215 27.53 16.43 1.46
C SER A 215 26.53 15.41 2.04
N LEU A 216 26.23 14.32 1.32
CA LEU A 216 25.30 13.29 1.82
C LEU A 216 26.00 12.37 2.83
N ASP A 217 25.39 12.23 4.00
CA ASP A 217 25.86 11.27 5.02
C ASP A 217 25.23 9.89 4.76
N TRP A 218 25.93 9.09 3.96
CA TRP A 218 25.49 7.74 3.60
C TRP A 218 25.38 6.81 4.81
N VAL A 219 26.24 6.97 5.83
CA VAL A 219 26.22 6.14 7.04
C VAL A 219 24.92 6.41 7.81
N LEU A 220 24.52 7.66 7.91
CA LEU A 220 23.28 8.04 8.57
C LEU A 220 22.04 7.53 7.83
N ILE A 221 22.06 7.67 6.49
CA ILE A 221 20.99 7.19 5.62
C ILE A 221 20.84 5.67 5.73
N MET A 222 21.94 4.92 5.63
CA MET A 222 21.92 3.47 5.75
C MET A 222 21.40 3.00 7.11
N LYS A 223 21.85 3.61 8.21
CA LYS A 223 21.31 3.30 9.55
C LYS A 223 19.81 3.55 9.66
N ALA A 224 19.29 4.59 9.02
CA ALA A 224 17.86 4.90 9.03
C ALA A 224 17.03 3.95 8.16
N THR A 225 17.61 3.41 7.08
CA THR A 225 16.88 2.57 6.10
C THR A 225 16.84 1.10 6.45
N ILE A 226 17.85 0.56 7.13
CA ILE A 226 17.93 -0.87 7.49
C ILE A 226 16.68 -1.40 8.20
N PRO A 227 16.14 -0.74 9.25
CA PRO A 227 14.93 -1.24 9.92
C PRO A 227 13.73 -1.33 8.95
N THR A 228 13.57 -0.33 8.09
CA THR A 228 12.49 -0.31 7.10
C THR A 228 12.66 -1.41 6.05
N LEU A 229 13.89 -1.65 5.57
CA LEU A 229 14.19 -2.70 4.61
C LEU A 229 13.80 -4.09 5.16
N ILE A 230 14.18 -4.39 6.39
CA ILE A 230 13.88 -5.67 7.04
C ILE A 230 12.36 -5.86 7.16
N ILE A 231 11.64 -4.83 7.62
CA ILE A 231 10.17 -4.87 7.72
C ILE A 231 9.52 -4.97 6.34
N ALA A 232 10.01 -4.26 5.34
CA ALA A 232 9.45 -4.29 3.99
C ALA A 232 9.60 -5.65 3.31
N ILE A 233 10.73 -6.36 3.54
CA ILE A 233 10.92 -7.74 3.07
C ILE A 233 9.89 -8.67 3.74
N GLY A 234 9.77 -8.61 5.06
CA GLY A 234 8.76 -9.41 5.77
C GLY A 234 7.33 -9.09 5.33
N ALA A 235 7.01 -7.81 5.11
CA ALA A 235 5.70 -7.38 4.61
C ALA A 235 5.37 -7.99 3.24
N GLY A 236 6.34 -8.00 2.33
CA GLY A 236 6.17 -8.57 0.99
C GLY A 236 5.98 -10.08 0.97
N LEU A 237 6.48 -10.82 1.99
CA LEU A 237 6.26 -12.26 2.14
C LEU A 237 4.82 -12.61 2.58
N THR A 238 4.15 -11.74 3.33
CA THR A 238 2.86 -12.07 3.95
C THR A 238 1.71 -11.28 3.37
N ILE A 239 1.84 -9.96 3.25
CA ILE A 239 0.69 -9.08 2.95
C ILE A 239 0.03 -9.38 1.60
N PRO A 240 0.78 -9.58 0.49
CA PRO A 240 0.17 -9.87 -0.80
C PRO A 240 -0.56 -11.22 -0.85
N PHE A 241 -0.21 -12.17 0.03
CA PHE A 241 -0.64 -13.57 -0.04
C PHE A 241 -1.53 -14.01 1.12
N ILE A 242 -1.87 -13.10 2.04
CA ILE A 242 -2.66 -13.44 3.23
C ILE A 242 -4.09 -13.88 2.90
N ASN A 243 -4.63 -13.43 1.77
CA ASN A 243 -5.93 -13.88 1.25
C ASN A 243 -5.90 -15.35 0.83
N LEU A 244 -4.78 -15.85 0.27
CA LEU A 244 -4.59 -17.27 -0.06
C LEU A 244 -4.50 -18.12 1.22
N PHE A 245 -3.86 -17.63 2.28
CA PHE A 245 -3.84 -18.30 3.58
C PHE A 245 -5.26 -18.56 4.10
N PHE A 246 -6.14 -17.55 4.08
CA PHE A 246 -7.52 -17.70 4.50
C PHE A 246 -8.33 -18.59 3.56
N PHE A 247 -8.09 -18.49 2.26
CA PHE A 247 -8.78 -19.29 1.24
C PHE A 247 -8.47 -20.78 1.38
N HIS A 248 -7.17 -21.16 1.50
CA HIS A 248 -6.76 -22.56 1.55
C HIS A 248 -7.00 -23.21 2.91
N ASN A 249 -6.74 -22.49 4.02
CA ASN A 249 -6.82 -23.07 5.37
C ASN A 249 -8.20 -23.00 5.99
N PHE A 250 -9.00 -22.01 5.63
CA PHE A 250 -10.32 -21.77 6.26
C PHE A 250 -11.48 -21.75 5.27
N LEU A 251 -11.20 -22.00 3.98
CA LEU A 251 -12.20 -21.98 2.91
C LEU A 251 -12.96 -20.63 2.80
N ILE A 252 -12.31 -19.54 3.24
CA ILE A 252 -12.88 -18.18 3.14
C ILE A 252 -12.90 -17.77 1.68
N ASP A 253 -14.08 -17.51 1.16
CA ASP A 253 -14.25 -17.13 -0.22
C ASP A 253 -13.85 -15.67 -0.50
N ALA A 254 -13.79 -15.32 -1.78
CA ALA A 254 -13.37 -13.99 -2.24
C ALA A 254 -14.24 -12.86 -1.65
N SER A 255 -15.57 -13.03 -1.61
CA SER A 255 -16.50 -12.06 -1.06
C SER A 255 -16.38 -11.89 0.45
N GLU A 256 -16.21 -13.00 1.17
CA GLU A 256 -16.00 -13.00 2.62
C GLU A 256 -14.67 -12.30 2.95
N PHE A 257 -13.58 -12.65 2.22
CA PHE A 257 -12.29 -11.99 2.42
C PHE A 257 -12.34 -10.49 2.07
N ALA A 258 -13.10 -10.13 1.04
CA ALA A 258 -13.29 -8.72 0.68
C ALA A 258 -13.97 -7.91 1.81
N LEU A 259 -14.96 -8.51 2.49
CA LEU A 259 -15.59 -7.91 3.68
C LEU A 259 -14.60 -7.77 4.84
N ILE A 260 -13.83 -8.82 5.13
CA ILE A 260 -12.78 -8.82 6.16
C ILE A 260 -11.74 -7.72 5.85
N GLY A 261 -11.30 -7.59 4.60
CA GLY A 261 -10.39 -6.55 4.15
C GLY A 261 -10.95 -5.14 4.31
N SER A 262 -12.25 -4.96 4.05
CA SER A 262 -12.96 -3.69 4.30
C SER A 262 -12.97 -3.33 5.79
N CYS A 263 -13.31 -4.27 6.65
CA CYS A 263 -13.27 -4.09 8.11
C CYS A 263 -11.85 -3.74 8.58
N THR A 264 -10.85 -4.45 8.05
CA THR A 264 -9.44 -4.18 8.36
C THR A 264 -9.04 -2.76 7.96
N SER A 265 -9.41 -2.32 6.75
CA SER A 265 -9.12 -0.98 6.25
C SER A 265 -9.80 0.11 7.07
N LEU A 266 -11.02 -0.15 7.55
CA LEU A 266 -11.73 0.74 8.47
C LEU A 266 -10.98 0.87 9.80
N LEU A 267 -10.53 -0.25 10.38
CA LEU A 267 -9.74 -0.24 11.62
C LEU A 267 -8.40 0.47 11.45
N VAL A 268 -7.73 0.30 10.29
CA VAL A 268 -6.50 1.03 9.94
C VAL A 268 -6.77 2.54 9.86
N ALA A 269 -7.85 2.95 9.20
CA ALA A 269 -8.24 4.36 9.13
C ALA A 269 -8.48 4.95 10.52
N PHE A 270 -9.20 4.24 11.38
CA PHE A 270 -9.41 4.65 12.78
C PHE A 270 -8.10 4.73 13.57
N SER A 271 -7.23 3.72 13.45
CA SER A 271 -5.94 3.72 14.16
C SER A 271 -5.07 4.91 13.82
N SER A 272 -5.11 5.37 12.57
CA SER A 272 -4.36 6.53 12.09
C SER A 272 -4.72 7.83 12.82
N LEU A 273 -5.95 7.97 13.29
CA LEU A 273 -6.42 9.13 14.07
C LEU A 273 -5.76 9.20 15.46
N PHE A 274 -5.32 8.06 15.98
CA PHE A 274 -4.70 7.98 17.31
C PHE A 274 -3.18 8.16 17.28
N VAL A 275 -2.55 8.17 16.11
CA VAL A 275 -1.09 8.34 15.97
C VAL A 275 -0.54 9.55 16.76
N PRO A 276 -1.09 10.78 16.64
CA PRO A 276 -0.57 11.93 17.38
C PRO A 276 -0.69 11.75 18.90
N LYS A 277 -1.79 11.16 19.39
CA LYS A 277 -2.05 10.91 20.80
C LYS A 277 -1.12 9.84 21.36
N VAL A 278 -0.89 8.76 20.61
CA VAL A 278 0.05 7.70 21.00
C VAL A 278 1.46 8.26 21.05
N LYS A 279 1.89 9.02 20.04
CA LYS A 279 3.20 9.64 20.00
C LYS A 279 3.41 10.63 21.16
N SER A 280 2.43 11.51 21.45
CA SER A 280 2.55 12.50 22.53
C SER A 280 2.60 11.85 23.91
N ARG A 281 1.89 10.72 24.11
CA ARG A 281 1.82 10.05 25.42
C ARG A 281 2.96 9.06 25.65
N PHE A 282 3.40 8.34 24.62
CA PHE A 282 4.33 7.20 24.74
C PHE A 282 5.68 7.43 24.04
N GLY A 283 5.83 8.53 23.31
CA GLY A 283 7.01 8.82 22.50
C GLY A 283 7.24 7.81 21.36
N TYR A 284 8.38 7.92 20.68
CA TYR A 284 8.76 6.98 19.63
C TYR A 284 9.05 5.58 20.19
N LYS A 285 9.76 5.49 21.33
CA LYS A 285 10.23 4.23 21.89
C LYS A 285 9.08 3.26 22.15
N LYS A 286 8.15 3.60 23.04
CA LYS A 286 7.00 2.74 23.34
C LYS A 286 5.98 2.73 22.21
N GLY A 287 5.73 3.88 21.55
CA GLY A 287 4.76 3.99 20.47
C GLY A 287 5.05 3.08 19.27
N ILE A 288 6.32 2.94 18.88
CA ILE A 288 6.73 2.07 17.77
C ILE A 288 6.92 0.63 18.26
N THR A 289 7.78 0.42 19.27
CA THR A 289 8.19 -0.95 19.63
C THR A 289 7.04 -1.77 20.20
N VAL A 290 6.21 -1.21 21.08
CA VAL A 290 5.10 -1.97 21.68
C VAL A 290 4.03 -2.30 20.63
N SER A 291 3.62 -1.32 19.81
CA SER A 291 2.59 -1.58 18.77
C SER A 291 3.04 -2.63 17.76
N GLN A 292 4.29 -2.53 17.28
CA GLN A 292 4.83 -3.51 16.35
C GLN A 292 5.07 -4.88 17.01
N SER A 293 5.52 -4.96 18.27
CA SER A 293 5.70 -6.22 18.99
C SER A 293 4.37 -6.97 19.18
N ILE A 294 3.29 -6.25 19.52
CA ILE A 294 1.96 -6.87 19.63
C ILE A 294 1.50 -7.37 18.24
N ALA A 295 1.75 -6.60 17.17
CA ALA A 295 1.44 -7.03 15.81
C ALA A 295 2.24 -8.26 15.37
N VAL A 296 3.51 -8.37 15.77
CA VAL A 296 4.34 -9.56 15.53
C VAL A 296 3.80 -10.77 16.29
N PHE A 297 3.43 -10.58 17.56
CA PHE A 297 2.81 -11.66 18.34
C PHE A 297 1.49 -12.13 17.70
N ALA A 298 0.65 -11.19 17.27
CA ALA A 298 -0.58 -11.53 16.55
C ALA A 298 -0.29 -12.30 15.25
N LEU A 299 0.80 -11.97 14.53
CA LEU A 299 1.20 -12.72 13.33
C LEU A 299 1.65 -14.15 13.67
N ILE A 300 2.37 -14.34 14.77
CA ILE A 300 2.80 -15.68 15.22
C ILE A 300 1.56 -16.53 15.58
N VAL A 301 0.61 -15.95 16.32
CA VAL A 301 -0.64 -16.65 16.67
C VAL A 301 -1.44 -16.96 15.40
N LEU A 302 -1.56 -16.01 14.47
CA LEU A 302 -2.21 -16.23 13.17
C LEU A 302 -1.55 -17.41 12.42
N ALA A 303 -0.24 -17.44 12.32
CA ALA A 303 0.48 -18.53 11.66
C ALA A 303 0.19 -19.88 12.33
N THR A 304 0.13 -19.89 13.65
CA THR A 304 -0.13 -21.13 14.42
C THR A 304 -1.50 -21.72 14.14
N THR A 305 -2.51 -20.89 13.75
CA THR A 305 -3.86 -21.38 13.48
C THR A 305 -3.93 -22.37 12.31
N GLU A 306 -2.95 -22.40 11.40
CA GLU A 306 -2.87 -23.39 10.30
C GLU A 306 -2.78 -24.83 10.81
N PHE A 307 -2.21 -25.06 11.99
CA PHE A 307 -2.10 -26.39 12.59
C PHE A 307 -3.38 -26.86 13.31
N PHE A 308 -4.37 -25.99 13.42
CA PHE A 308 -5.59 -26.23 14.20
C PHE A 308 -6.87 -25.93 13.39
N THR A 309 -6.80 -25.98 12.05
CA THR A 309 -7.91 -25.62 11.15
C THR A 309 -9.19 -26.42 11.41
N ASP A 310 -9.06 -27.67 11.89
CA ASP A 310 -10.20 -28.54 12.19
C ASP A 310 -10.99 -28.12 13.46
N TYR A 311 -10.42 -27.21 14.26
CA TYR A 311 -11.06 -26.76 15.49
C TYR A 311 -11.88 -25.48 15.26
N TRP A 312 -13.07 -25.42 15.82
CA TRP A 312 -14.02 -24.32 15.68
C TRP A 312 -13.45 -22.94 16.07
N PHE A 313 -12.47 -22.91 16.99
CA PHE A 313 -11.85 -21.67 17.48
C PHE A 313 -10.73 -21.13 16.56
N ALA A 314 -10.24 -21.92 15.62
CA ALA A 314 -9.10 -21.53 14.79
C ALA A 314 -9.40 -20.31 13.90
N LEU A 315 -10.51 -20.32 13.18
CA LEU A 315 -10.93 -19.20 12.34
C LEU A 315 -11.19 -17.91 13.14
N PRO A 316 -11.98 -17.90 14.24
CA PRO A 316 -12.14 -16.71 15.08
C PRO A 316 -10.82 -16.13 15.58
N ILE A 317 -9.86 -16.95 15.98
CA ILE A 317 -8.52 -16.51 16.41
C ILE A 317 -7.74 -15.92 15.23
N ALA A 318 -7.74 -16.58 14.08
CA ALA A 318 -7.08 -16.09 12.87
C ALA A 318 -7.60 -14.71 12.45
N LEU A 319 -8.94 -14.55 12.42
CA LEU A 319 -9.60 -13.27 12.10
C LEU A 319 -9.26 -12.19 13.12
N PHE A 320 -9.32 -12.50 14.40
CA PHE A 320 -8.96 -11.54 15.46
C PHE A 320 -7.51 -11.08 15.32
N CYS A 321 -6.58 -12.01 15.11
CA CYS A 321 -5.17 -11.69 14.94
C CYS A 321 -4.92 -10.85 13.68
N TYR A 322 -5.58 -11.16 12.57
CA TYR A 322 -5.48 -10.39 11.33
C TYR A 322 -6.01 -8.96 11.50
N LEU A 323 -7.22 -8.82 12.07
CA LEU A 323 -7.85 -7.53 12.34
C LEU A 323 -7.08 -6.67 13.35
N LEU A 324 -6.37 -7.29 14.30
CA LEU A 324 -5.54 -6.61 15.29
C LEU A 324 -4.20 -6.17 14.70
N ARG A 325 -3.55 -7.06 13.91
CA ARG A 325 -2.19 -6.83 13.38
C ARG A 325 -2.11 -5.62 12.46
N ALA A 326 -3.02 -5.51 11.50
CA ALA A 326 -2.94 -4.49 10.46
C ALA A 326 -3.04 -3.05 11.01
N PRO A 327 -3.98 -2.70 11.89
CA PRO A 327 -4.05 -1.38 12.52
C PRO A 327 -2.81 -1.05 13.36
N LEU A 328 -2.25 -2.01 14.11
CA LEU A 328 -1.08 -1.80 14.95
C LEU A 328 0.19 -1.51 14.12
N MET A 329 0.41 -2.22 13.01
CA MET A 329 1.51 -1.94 12.09
C MET A 329 1.35 -0.57 11.44
N ASN A 330 0.13 -0.22 11.00
CA ASN A 330 -0.16 1.07 10.39
C ASN A 330 -0.14 2.24 11.40
N LEU A 331 -0.40 2.01 12.67
CA LEU A 331 -0.22 3.00 13.74
C LEU A 331 1.26 3.39 13.89
N ALA A 332 2.18 2.44 13.75
CA ALA A 332 3.62 2.69 13.86
C ALA A 332 4.21 3.39 12.62
N ALA A 333 3.65 3.17 11.43
CA ALA A 333 4.22 3.63 10.16
C ALA A 333 4.48 5.15 10.07
N PRO A 334 3.57 6.07 10.45
CA PRO A 334 3.86 7.49 10.45
C PRO A 334 4.93 7.89 11.46
N MET A 335 5.00 7.21 12.60
CA MET A 335 6.01 7.46 13.64
C MET A 335 7.39 7.03 13.17
N THR A 336 7.53 5.87 12.52
CA THR A 336 8.79 5.40 11.95
C THR A 336 9.27 6.30 10.83
N SER A 337 8.37 6.73 9.93
CA SER A 337 8.71 7.69 8.87
C SER A 337 9.20 9.01 9.43
N GLN A 338 8.54 9.54 10.45
CA GLN A 338 8.97 10.79 11.08
C GLN A 338 10.30 10.64 11.82
N LEU A 339 10.50 9.53 12.53
CA LEU A 339 11.75 9.22 13.22
C LEU A 339 12.92 9.19 12.23
N THR A 340 12.80 8.44 11.13
CA THR A 340 13.87 8.29 10.13
C THR A 340 14.20 9.61 9.45
N MET A 341 13.17 10.42 9.11
CA MET A 341 13.38 11.76 8.54
C MET A 341 14.10 12.71 9.50
N ASN A 342 13.72 12.68 10.79
CA ASN A 342 14.38 13.52 11.80
C ASN A 342 15.81 13.05 12.07
N TYR A 343 16.04 11.73 12.07
CA TYR A 343 17.36 11.14 12.32
C TYR A 343 18.41 11.56 11.29
N VAL A 344 18.07 11.56 10.00
CA VAL A 344 19.00 11.91 8.92
C VAL A 344 19.20 13.43 8.75
N GLY A 345 18.29 14.25 9.30
CA GLY A 345 18.35 15.71 9.20
C GLY A 345 17.96 16.24 7.80
N LYS A 346 17.70 17.55 7.75
CA LYS A 346 17.08 18.22 6.57
C LYS A 346 17.82 17.99 5.25
N ASN A 347 19.15 17.90 5.27
CA ASN A 347 19.95 17.79 4.04
C ASN A 347 19.83 16.40 3.37
N ASN A 348 19.47 15.37 4.12
CA ASN A 348 19.42 13.98 3.63
C ASN A 348 17.99 13.48 3.39
N GLN A 349 16.94 14.25 3.75
CA GLN A 349 15.54 13.82 3.70
C GLN A 349 15.06 13.46 2.29
N GLU A 350 15.46 14.23 1.28
CA GLU A 350 15.05 13.97 -0.12
C GLU A 350 15.61 12.63 -0.60
N MET A 351 16.90 12.37 -0.32
CA MET A 351 17.54 11.10 -0.68
C MET A 351 16.92 9.93 0.11
N LEU A 352 16.68 10.10 1.40
CA LEU A 352 16.02 9.09 2.23
C LEU A 352 14.64 8.74 1.69
N SER A 353 13.82 9.72 1.30
CA SER A 353 12.50 9.48 0.72
C SER A 353 12.55 8.62 -0.55
N ALA A 354 13.50 8.92 -1.45
CA ALA A 354 13.68 8.17 -2.68
C ALA A 354 14.11 6.72 -2.39
N ILE A 355 15.03 6.52 -1.45
CA ILE A 355 15.49 5.20 -1.04
C ILE A 355 14.35 4.40 -0.38
N MET A 356 13.54 5.04 0.49
CA MET A 356 12.41 4.38 1.14
C MET A 356 11.36 3.91 0.12
N ALA A 357 11.05 4.71 -0.90
CA ALA A 357 10.15 4.30 -1.97
C ALA A 357 10.69 3.10 -2.77
N ALA A 358 11.98 3.10 -3.07
CA ALA A 358 12.64 1.99 -3.76
C ALA A 358 12.68 0.72 -2.89
N ILE A 359 12.92 0.86 -1.59
CA ILE A 359 12.90 -0.26 -0.63
C ILE A 359 11.54 -0.95 -0.63
N TRP A 360 10.44 -0.20 -0.51
CA TRP A 360 9.10 -0.80 -0.47
C TRP A 360 8.78 -1.56 -1.76
N SER A 361 8.99 -0.94 -2.92
CA SER A 361 8.69 -1.58 -4.21
C SER A 361 9.60 -2.77 -4.50
N GLY A 362 10.91 -2.61 -4.26
CA GLY A 362 11.91 -3.65 -4.48
C GLY A 362 11.72 -4.83 -3.52
N SER A 363 11.48 -4.56 -2.24
CA SER A 363 11.25 -5.62 -1.25
C SER A 363 10.05 -6.49 -1.64
N TRP A 364 8.96 -5.90 -2.12
CA TRP A 364 7.79 -6.68 -2.51
C TRP A 364 8.04 -7.56 -3.73
N TYR A 365 8.84 -7.10 -4.70
CA TYR A 365 9.27 -7.94 -5.81
C TYR A 365 10.09 -9.15 -5.34
N PHE A 366 11.17 -8.90 -4.60
CA PHE A 366 12.06 -9.97 -4.13
C PHE A 366 11.35 -10.92 -3.16
N SER A 367 10.51 -10.39 -2.28
CA SER A 367 9.75 -11.22 -1.34
C SER A 367 8.73 -12.10 -2.04
N SER A 368 8.10 -11.64 -3.13
CA SER A 368 7.20 -12.49 -3.93
C SER A 368 7.95 -13.65 -4.59
N GLN A 369 9.21 -13.43 -5.04
CA GLN A 369 10.05 -14.51 -5.57
C GLN A 369 10.50 -15.48 -4.47
N ILE A 370 10.81 -14.97 -3.27
CA ILE A 370 11.14 -15.83 -2.12
C ILE A 370 9.91 -16.64 -1.70
N PHE A 371 8.74 -16.02 -1.62
CA PHE A 371 7.47 -16.70 -1.33
C PHE A 371 7.22 -17.83 -2.33
N ARG A 372 7.34 -17.53 -3.63
CA ARG A 372 7.24 -18.52 -4.70
C ARG A 372 8.17 -19.71 -4.45
N TYR A 373 9.46 -19.44 -4.23
CA TYR A 373 10.47 -20.47 -4.01
C TYR A 373 10.14 -21.35 -2.79
N LEU A 374 9.67 -20.76 -1.68
CA LEU A 374 9.30 -21.50 -0.49
C LEU A 374 8.06 -22.38 -0.72
N ILE A 375 7.05 -21.88 -1.45
CA ILE A 375 5.87 -22.68 -1.83
C ILE A 375 6.28 -23.84 -2.75
N ASP A 376 7.16 -23.62 -3.74
CA ASP A 376 7.68 -24.66 -4.64
C ASP A 376 8.44 -25.75 -3.89
N LEU A 377 9.09 -25.43 -2.76
CA LEU A 377 9.71 -26.38 -1.84
C LEU A 377 8.71 -27.11 -0.91
N GLY A 378 7.42 -26.79 -0.99
CA GLY A 378 6.38 -27.43 -0.17
C GLY A 378 6.24 -26.85 1.25
N TYR A 379 6.78 -25.67 1.53
CA TYR A 379 6.58 -25.04 2.83
C TYR A 379 5.14 -24.53 2.96
N GLN A 380 4.54 -24.77 4.13
CA GLN A 380 3.22 -24.25 4.51
C GLN A 380 3.28 -22.75 4.81
N TYR A 381 2.12 -22.09 4.77
CA TYR A 381 2.01 -20.63 5.06
C TYR A 381 2.51 -20.27 6.46
N SER A 382 2.27 -21.12 7.46
CA SER A 382 2.76 -20.92 8.83
C SER A 382 4.27 -20.67 8.89
N TYR A 383 5.07 -21.46 8.17
CA TYR A 383 6.53 -21.28 8.16
C TYR A 383 6.93 -19.97 7.52
N ILE A 384 6.26 -19.54 6.43
CA ILE A 384 6.53 -18.26 5.77
C ILE A 384 6.14 -17.10 6.71
N PHE A 385 5.03 -17.24 7.45
CA PHE A 385 4.58 -16.22 8.40
C PHE A 385 5.49 -16.18 9.64
N TYR A 386 6.05 -17.31 10.10
CA TYR A 386 7.08 -17.33 11.14
C TYR A 386 8.36 -16.66 10.68
N LEU A 387 8.79 -16.89 9.43
CA LEU A 387 9.92 -16.17 8.84
C LEU A 387 9.64 -14.65 8.81
N THR A 388 8.44 -14.26 8.41
CA THR A 388 8.02 -12.86 8.46
C THR A 388 8.02 -12.29 9.88
N ALA A 389 7.55 -13.06 10.87
CA ALA A 389 7.55 -12.65 12.28
C ALA A 389 8.98 -12.48 12.81
N ALA A 390 9.90 -13.37 12.43
CA ALA A 390 11.32 -13.23 12.74
C ALA A 390 11.92 -11.96 12.13
N LEU A 391 11.71 -11.71 10.83
CA LEU A 391 12.13 -10.47 10.16
C LEU A 391 11.55 -9.23 10.84
N TYR A 392 10.27 -9.25 11.17
CA TYR A 392 9.65 -8.12 11.88
C TYR A 392 10.24 -7.92 13.27
N SER A 393 10.55 -8.99 14.01
CA SER A 393 11.22 -8.91 15.32
C SER A 393 12.58 -8.23 15.20
N PHE A 394 13.38 -8.63 14.19
CA PHE A 394 14.66 -7.96 13.88
C PHE A 394 14.47 -6.51 13.45
N GLY A 395 13.43 -6.20 12.66
CA GLY A 395 13.08 -4.84 12.26
C GLY A 395 12.70 -3.96 13.46
N VAL A 396 11.87 -4.49 14.37
CA VAL A 396 11.48 -3.78 15.62
C VAL A 396 12.70 -3.54 16.50
N PHE A 397 13.57 -4.53 16.66
CA PHE A 397 14.81 -4.38 17.41
C PHE A 397 15.74 -3.34 16.75
N SER A 398 15.86 -3.35 15.43
CA SER A 398 16.63 -2.35 14.69
C SER A 398 16.06 -0.93 14.86
N TYR A 399 14.72 -0.78 14.87
CA TYR A 399 14.09 0.50 15.22
C TYR A 399 14.36 0.92 16.65
N TYR A 400 14.35 -0.02 17.59
CA TYR A 400 14.71 0.29 18.98
C TYR A 400 16.13 0.85 19.10
N LEU A 401 17.11 0.26 18.40
CA LEU A 401 18.49 0.76 18.36
C LEU A 401 18.58 2.13 17.68
N LEU A 402 17.81 2.34 16.60
CA LEU A 402 17.75 3.65 15.92
C LEU A 402 17.20 4.74 16.85
N ILE A 403 16.16 4.42 17.65
CA ILE A 403 15.56 5.34 18.62
C ILE A 403 16.59 5.72 19.68
N LEU A 404 17.31 4.75 20.23
CA LEU A 404 18.36 5.03 21.22
C LEU A 404 19.46 5.93 20.65
N SER A 405 19.85 5.70 19.40
CA SER A 405 20.83 6.55 18.70
C SER A 405 20.28 7.97 18.45
N TYR A 406 18.99 8.09 18.12
CA TYR A 406 18.33 9.37 17.95
C TYR A 406 18.22 10.18 19.26
N GLU A 407 17.85 9.50 20.36
CA GLU A 407 17.75 10.12 21.68
C GLU A 407 19.11 10.64 22.18
N ARG A 408 20.18 9.86 21.98
CA ARG A 408 21.55 10.30 22.32
C ARG A 408 21.97 11.54 21.54
N LYS A 409 21.71 11.56 20.23
CA LYS A 409 22.06 12.69 19.36
C LYS A 409 21.32 14.00 19.69
N ASN A 410 20.16 13.92 20.33
CA ASN A 410 19.40 15.09 20.77
C ASN A 410 19.76 15.55 22.19
N LEU A 411 20.58 14.79 22.93
CA LEU A 411 21.10 15.16 24.25
C LEU A 411 22.49 15.81 24.19
N GLU A 412 23.19 15.62 23.05
CA GLU A 412 24.43 16.30 22.68
C GLU A 412 24.12 17.61 21.90
#